data_876a754de271a33c6a9f5b3d7749bb68
#
_entry.id   876a754de271a33c6a9f5b3d7749bb68
#
_cell.length_a   1.000
_cell.length_b   1.000
_cell.length_c   1.000
_cell.angle_alpha   90.00
_cell.angle_beta   90.00
_cell.angle_gamma   90.00
#
_symmetry.space_group_name_H-M   'P 1'
#
loop_
_entity.id
_entity.type
_entity.pdbx_description
1 polymer ?
#
loop_
_entity_poly.entity_id
_entity_poly.type
_entity_poly.pdbx_seq_one_letter_code
_entity_poly.pdbx_strand_id
1 'polypeptide(L)'
;MKILVAEDDYDIALTYEKALERKNYQTTITSNGEDCLKIYNDEMQKRTLNTISNHTYYSSLSNDPPFDIVLLDYIMPHINGLDVAKEILSINPHQRIIFASAYVKETLEESVKCLNKIVELIQKPFTIDKLINTLEDKEIFAELQKLNVDIDMVKAVNPTHEQIMDLLEKVRPYNTQEPFKLF
;
A
#
# COMPACT_ATOMS: atom_id res chain seq x y z
N MET A 1 -8.79 3.28 -8.01
CA MET A 1 -7.88 3.41 -6.85
C MET A 1 -7.29 4.81 -6.83
N LYS A 2 -7.06 5.35 -5.64
CA LYS A 2 -6.37 6.62 -5.38
C LYS A 2 -5.00 6.32 -4.77
N ILE A 3 -3.93 6.66 -5.46
CA ILE A 3 -2.56 6.24 -5.14
C ILE A 3 -1.68 7.47 -4.90
N LEU A 4 -0.97 7.49 -3.77
CA LEU A 4 0.09 8.46 -3.49
C LEU A 4 1.44 7.78 -3.76
N VAL A 5 2.30 8.43 -4.53
CA VAL A 5 3.63 7.93 -4.88
C VAL A 5 4.67 8.92 -4.39
N ALA A 6 5.70 8.43 -3.73
CA ALA A 6 6.91 9.18 -3.41
C ALA A 6 8.12 8.50 -4.08
N GLU A 7 8.72 9.20 -5.04
CA GLU A 7 9.84 8.73 -5.86
C GLU A 7 10.68 9.94 -6.27
N ASP A 8 11.94 9.98 -5.91
CA ASP A 8 12.81 11.12 -6.17
C ASP A 8 13.43 11.10 -7.59
N ASP A 9 13.47 9.93 -8.22
CA ASP A 9 13.86 9.82 -9.63
C ASP A 9 12.70 10.20 -10.55
N TYR A 10 12.87 11.32 -11.26
CA TYR A 10 11.84 11.87 -12.15
C TYR A 10 11.40 10.91 -13.25
N ASP A 11 12.33 10.17 -13.85
CA ASP A 11 12.02 9.27 -14.99
C ASP A 11 11.25 8.03 -14.49
N ILE A 12 11.59 7.54 -13.30
CA ILE A 12 10.87 6.46 -12.64
C ILE A 12 9.47 6.93 -12.24
N ALA A 13 9.36 8.09 -11.59
CA ALA A 13 8.09 8.69 -11.19
C ALA A 13 7.14 8.89 -12.38
N LEU A 14 7.65 9.44 -13.49
CA LEU A 14 6.90 9.63 -14.74
C LEU A 14 6.45 8.29 -15.35
N THR A 15 7.28 7.25 -15.24
CA THR A 15 6.94 5.90 -15.70
C THR A 15 5.78 5.33 -14.90
N TYR A 16 5.81 5.47 -13.57
CA TYR A 16 4.71 5.04 -12.71
C TYR A 16 3.43 5.83 -13.02
N GLU A 17 3.50 7.15 -13.09
CA GLU A 17 2.36 8.01 -13.40
C GLU A 17 1.64 7.55 -14.67
N LYS A 18 2.36 7.46 -15.79
CA LYS A 18 1.80 7.01 -17.07
C LYS A 18 1.19 5.60 -17.02
N ALA A 19 1.82 4.70 -16.27
CA ALA A 19 1.31 3.34 -16.14
C ALA A 19 0.00 3.28 -15.33
N LEU A 20 -0.06 4.06 -14.23
CA LEU A 20 -1.21 4.13 -13.36
C LEU A 20 -2.38 4.87 -14.00
N GLU A 21 -2.10 5.95 -14.75
CA GLU A 21 -3.11 6.68 -15.53
C GLU A 21 -3.76 5.79 -16.60
N ARG A 22 -3.00 4.93 -17.29
CA ARG A 22 -3.55 3.96 -18.26
C ARG A 22 -4.54 2.99 -17.63
N LYS A 23 -4.46 2.79 -16.32
CA LYS A 23 -5.39 1.99 -15.53
C LYS A 23 -6.55 2.81 -14.95
N ASN A 24 -6.64 4.10 -15.29
CA ASN A 24 -7.61 5.06 -14.75
C ASN A 24 -7.52 5.19 -13.21
N TYR A 25 -6.33 5.06 -12.64
CA TYR A 25 -6.10 5.33 -11.22
C TYR A 25 -5.83 6.82 -11.01
N GLN A 26 -6.35 7.36 -9.91
CA GLN A 26 -6.04 8.72 -9.48
C GLN A 26 -4.68 8.69 -8.80
N THR A 27 -3.67 9.27 -9.44
CA THR A 27 -2.30 9.25 -8.94
C THR A 27 -1.86 10.64 -8.53
N THR A 28 -1.22 10.72 -7.37
CA THR A 28 -0.51 11.92 -6.91
C THR A 28 0.95 11.56 -6.73
N ILE A 29 1.84 12.27 -7.42
CA ILE A 29 3.28 12.04 -7.38
C ILE A 29 3.95 13.10 -6.52
N THR A 30 4.90 12.70 -5.70
CA THR A 30 5.80 13.56 -4.93
C THR A 30 7.24 13.12 -5.16
N SER A 31 8.17 14.07 -5.12
CA SER A 31 9.61 13.82 -5.37
C SER A 31 10.43 13.66 -4.08
N ASN A 32 9.78 13.67 -2.93
CA ASN A 32 10.45 13.53 -1.62
C ASN A 32 9.45 13.15 -0.53
N GLY A 33 9.99 12.72 0.63
CA GLY A 33 9.19 12.29 1.77
C GLY A 33 8.41 13.42 2.46
N GLU A 34 8.93 14.65 2.47
CA GLU A 34 8.27 15.80 3.12
C GLU A 34 6.98 16.18 2.40
N ASP A 35 7.03 16.31 1.07
CA ASP A 35 5.85 16.59 0.26
C ASP A 35 4.84 15.44 0.32
N CYS A 36 5.31 14.21 0.38
CA CYS A 36 4.45 13.04 0.57
C CYS A 36 3.66 13.13 1.88
N LEU A 37 4.33 13.39 2.99
CA LEU A 37 3.68 13.55 4.30
C LEU A 37 2.73 14.74 4.33
N LYS A 38 3.10 15.85 3.73
CA LYS A 38 2.24 17.03 3.65
C LYS A 38 0.94 16.72 2.91
N ILE A 39 1.04 16.12 1.73
CA ILE A 39 -0.15 15.75 0.93
C ILE A 39 -1.01 14.72 1.68
N TYR A 40 -0.39 13.74 2.32
CA TYR A 40 -1.12 12.75 3.10
C TYR A 40 -1.92 13.40 4.24
N ASN A 41 -1.29 14.30 4.99
CA ASN A 41 -1.93 15.02 6.10
C ASN A 41 -3.06 15.95 5.61
N ASP A 42 -2.86 16.67 4.51
CA ASP A 42 -3.87 17.54 3.92
C ASP A 42 -5.12 16.75 3.52
N GLU A 43 -4.95 15.57 2.92
CA GLU A 43 -6.06 14.70 2.54
C GLU A 43 -6.79 14.09 3.75
N MET A 44 -6.06 13.73 4.81
CA MET A 44 -6.67 13.29 6.08
C MET A 44 -7.52 14.41 6.70
N GLN A 45 -7.02 15.64 6.76
CA GLN A 45 -7.75 16.78 7.30
C GLN A 45 -9.02 17.08 6.49
N LYS A 46 -8.95 17.08 5.16
CA LYS A 46 -10.12 17.28 4.28
C LYS A 46 -11.21 16.23 4.55
N ARG A 47 -10.85 14.96 4.74
CA ARG A 47 -11.82 13.91 5.10
C ARG A 47 -12.49 14.19 6.44
N THR A 48 -11.72 14.53 7.44
CA THR A 48 -12.24 14.86 8.78
C THR A 48 -13.22 16.02 8.72
N LEU A 49 -12.90 17.10 8.01
CA LEU A 49 -13.77 18.27 7.86
C LEU A 49 -15.07 17.93 7.11
N ASN A 50 -15.00 17.13 6.05
CA ASN A 50 -16.18 16.71 5.28
C ASN A 50 -17.12 15.83 6.11
N THR A 51 -16.58 14.99 6.99
CA THR A 51 -17.38 14.16 7.90
C THR A 51 -18.14 15.02 8.92
N ILE A 52 -17.52 16.06 9.45
CA ILE A 52 -18.13 16.99 10.41
C ILE A 52 -19.23 17.83 9.75
N SER A 53 -19.02 18.31 8.52
CA SER A 53 -19.96 19.21 7.82
C SER A 53 -21.25 18.52 7.35
N ASN A 54 -21.24 17.22 7.12
CA ASN A 54 -22.38 16.47 6.59
C ASN A 54 -23.39 15.98 7.64
N HIS A 55 -23.32 16.44 8.90
CA HIS A 55 -24.29 16.16 9.97
C HIS A 55 -24.68 14.69 10.16
N THR A 56 -23.88 13.74 9.70
CA THR A 56 -24.10 12.32 9.93
C THR A 56 -23.56 11.94 11.29
N TYR A 57 -24.35 12.22 12.33
CA TYR A 57 -24.03 11.92 13.74
C TYR A 57 -23.84 10.42 14.07
N TYR A 58 -23.87 9.53 13.06
CA TYR A 58 -23.82 8.08 13.24
C TYR A 58 -22.86 7.33 12.30
N SER A 59 -22.07 8.00 11.48
CA SER A 59 -20.92 7.31 10.92
C SER A 59 -19.75 7.54 11.88
N SER A 60 -19.36 6.47 12.59
CA SER A 60 -18.03 6.37 13.19
C SER A 60 -17.03 7.10 12.29
N LEU A 61 -16.19 7.95 12.85
CA LEU A 61 -15.04 8.53 12.17
C LEU A 61 -14.46 7.41 11.29
N SER A 62 -14.68 7.48 9.96
CA SER A 62 -14.20 6.40 9.11
C SER A 62 -12.70 6.43 9.20
N ASN A 63 -12.12 5.41 9.81
CA ASN A 63 -10.68 5.20 9.85
C ASN A 63 -10.12 4.85 8.48
N ASP A 64 -10.92 5.04 7.43
CA ASP A 64 -10.52 4.74 6.07
C ASP A 64 -9.34 5.63 5.66
N PRO A 65 -8.28 5.06 5.12
CA PRO A 65 -7.12 5.81 4.68
C PRO A 65 -7.47 6.78 3.55
N PRO A 66 -6.76 7.93 3.42
CA PRO A 66 -7.04 8.93 2.40
C PRO A 66 -6.64 8.46 0.98
N PHE A 67 -5.76 7.48 0.91
CA PHE A 67 -5.33 6.80 -0.30
C PHE A 67 -5.54 5.30 -0.16
N ASP A 68 -5.92 4.63 -1.25
CA ASP A 68 -5.98 3.17 -1.26
C ASP A 68 -4.59 2.57 -1.04
N ILE A 69 -3.57 3.19 -1.63
CA ILE A 69 -2.18 2.75 -1.53
C ILE A 69 -1.24 3.96 -1.45
N VAL A 70 -0.19 3.82 -0.63
CA VAL A 70 0.99 4.70 -0.67
C VAL A 70 2.18 3.88 -1.16
N LEU A 71 2.73 4.25 -2.33
CA LEU A 71 3.91 3.65 -2.93
C LEU A 71 5.12 4.53 -2.60
N LEU A 72 6.11 3.98 -1.90
CA LEU A 72 7.26 4.71 -1.42
C LEU A 72 8.56 4.15 -1.99
N ASP A 73 9.40 5.01 -2.57
CA ASP A 73 10.81 4.64 -2.64
C ASP A 73 11.39 4.59 -1.23
N TYR A 74 12.22 3.61 -0.98
CA TYR A 74 12.87 3.45 0.32
C TYR A 74 13.93 4.52 0.57
N ILE A 75 14.70 4.90 -0.46
CA ILE A 75 15.73 5.93 -0.36
C ILE A 75 15.28 7.18 -1.09
N MET A 76 15.05 8.21 -0.32
CA MET A 76 14.77 9.56 -0.82
C MET A 76 15.61 10.58 -0.04
N PRO A 77 15.91 11.75 -0.63
CA PRO A 77 16.55 12.84 0.07
C PRO A 77 15.73 13.30 1.28
N HIS A 78 16.40 13.82 2.31
CA HIS A 78 15.86 14.39 3.54
C HIS A 78 15.15 13.37 4.44
N ILE A 79 14.01 12.85 4.05
CA ILE A 79 13.24 11.85 4.80
C ILE A 79 13.13 10.59 3.94
N ASN A 80 13.65 9.47 4.44
CA ASN A 80 13.58 8.19 3.75
C ASN A 80 12.17 7.59 3.80
N GLY A 81 11.88 6.65 2.90
CA GLY A 81 10.55 6.03 2.82
C GLY A 81 10.11 5.31 4.08
N LEU A 82 11.05 4.74 4.85
CA LEU A 82 10.70 4.07 6.11
C LEU A 82 10.18 5.05 7.16
N ASP A 83 10.79 6.23 7.27
CA ASP A 83 10.35 7.24 8.22
C ASP A 83 9.03 7.87 7.77
N VAL A 84 8.82 8.06 6.46
CA VAL A 84 7.51 8.42 5.88
C VAL A 84 6.45 7.39 6.27
N ALA A 85 6.74 6.10 6.12
CA ALA A 85 5.80 5.02 6.45
C ALA A 85 5.45 5.00 7.95
N LYS A 86 6.42 5.22 8.84
CA LYS A 86 6.19 5.31 10.29
C LYS A 86 5.20 6.43 10.63
N GLU A 87 5.42 7.62 10.07
CA GLU A 87 4.55 8.77 10.28
C GLU A 87 3.13 8.48 9.77
N ILE A 88 3.00 7.98 8.54
CA ILE A 88 1.70 7.63 7.96
C ILE A 88 0.97 6.60 8.81
N LEU A 89 1.64 5.52 9.23
CA LEU A 89 1.03 4.46 10.03
C LEU A 89 0.72 4.91 11.48
N SER A 90 1.40 5.92 11.98
CA SER A 90 1.05 6.55 13.27
C SER A 90 -0.27 7.33 13.18
N ILE A 91 -0.56 7.94 12.02
CA ILE A 91 -1.79 8.69 11.75
C ILE A 91 -2.93 7.75 11.39
N ASN A 92 -2.69 6.81 10.48
CA ASN A 92 -3.66 5.80 10.08
C ASN A 92 -3.01 4.41 9.98
N PRO A 93 -3.22 3.55 10.99
CA PRO A 93 -2.66 2.20 11.03
C PRO A 93 -3.20 1.26 9.94
N HIS A 94 -4.26 1.63 9.23
CA HIS A 94 -4.87 0.82 8.16
C HIS A 94 -4.40 1.22 6.75
N GLN A 95 -3.49 2.22 6.65
CA GLN A 95 -2.96 2.60 5.35
C GLN A 95 -2.12 1.48 4.75
N ARG A 96 -2.49 1.01 3.56
CA ARG A 96 -1.68 0.09 2.77
C ARG A 96 -0.44 0.80 2.25
N ILE A 97 0.74 0.24 2.51
CA ILE A 97 2.03 0.78 2.09
C ILE A 97 2.77 -0.28 1.27
N ILE A 98 3.31 0.14 0.13
CA ILE A 98 4.16 -0.66 -0.72
C ILE A 98 5.49 0.08 -0.88
N PHE A 99 6.60 -0.59 -0.56
CA PHE A 99 7.93 -0.07 -0.84
C PHE A 99 8.43 -0.55 -2.20
N ALA A 100 8.92 0.39 -3.02
CA ALA A 100 9.68 0.12 -4.23
C ALA A 100 11.15 0.45 -3.97
N SER A 101 12.05 -0.54 -3.98
CA SER A 101 13.45 -0.30 -3.56
C SER A 101 14.45 -1.08 -4.39
N ALA A 102 15.63 -0.48 -4.60
CA ALA A 102 16.79 -1.16 -5.16
C ALA A 102 17.52 -2.07 -4.16
N TYR A 103 17.23 -1.93 -2.87
CA TYR A 103 17.84 -2.75 -1.83
C TYR A 103 17.37 -4.20 -1.89
N VAL A 104 18.28 -5.09 -1.45
CA VAL A 104 17.99 -6.52 -1.35
C VAL A 104 16.87 -6.72 -0.32
N LYS A 105 15.97 -7.60 -0.65
CA LYS A 105 14.76 -7.91 0.12
C LYS A 105 15.06 -8.16 1.60
N GLU A 106 16.10 -8.95 1.89
CA GLU A 106 16.48 -9.34 3.26
C GLU A 106 16.87 -8.14 4.14
N THR A 107 17.54 -7.15 3.55
CA THR A 107 17.93 -5.93 4.29
C THR A 107 16.72 -5.06 4.63
N LEU A 108 15.75 -4.99 3.71
CA LEU A 108 14.51 -4.24 3.91
C LEU A 108 13.59 -4.94 4.92
N GLU A 109 13.51 -6.26 4.90
CA GLU A 109 12.69 -7.05 5.83
C GLU A 109 13.00 -6.72 7.29
N GLU A 110 14.28 -6.63 7.65
CA GLU A 110 14.67 -6.26 9.01
C GLU A 110 14.25 -4.82 9.35
N SER A 111 14.41 -3.91 8.40
CA SER A 111 14.07 -2.50 8.60
C SER A 111 12.57 -2.28 8.77
N VAL A 112 11.73 -2.97 7.98
CA VAL A 112 10.26 -2.80 8.05
C VAL A 112 9.62 -3.55 9.22
N LYS A 113 10.31 -4.52 9.85
CA LYS A 113 9.80 -5.17 11.08
C LYS A 113 9.47 -4.18 12.19
N CYS A 114 10.18 -3.05 12.24
CA CYS A 114 9.90 -2.01 13.23
C CYS A 114 8.52 -1.33 13.06
N LEU A 115 7.88 -1.48 11.88
CA LEU A 115 6.55 -0.92 11.63
C LEU A 115 5.44 -1.69 12.35
N ASN A 116 5.69 -2.94 12.79
CA ASN A 116 4.69 -3.85 13.38
C ASN A 116 3.42 -3.98 12.53
N LYS A 117 3.54 -3.83 11.22
CA LYS A 117 2.47 -3.86 10.24
C LYS A 117 2.89 -4.64 9.01
N ILE A 118 1.91 -5.19 8.32
CA ILE A 118 2.14 -5.84 7.02
C ILE A 118 2.38 -4.73 6.00
N VAL A 119 3.55 -4.74 5.40
CA VAL A 119 3.93 -3.88 4.28
C VAL A 119 4.45 -4.75 3.14
N GLU A 120 4.24 -4.31 1.93
CA GLU A 120 4.69 -5.02 0.75
C GLU A 120 5.99 -4.41 0.22
N LEU A 121 6.84 -5.25 -0.36
CA LEU A 121 8.12 -4.86 -0.94
C LEU A 121 8.21 -5.29 -2.40
N ILE A 122 8.52 -4.35 -3.28
CA ILE A 122 8.83 -4.62 -4.67
C ILE A 122 10.29 -4.24 -4.91
N GLN A 123 11.13 -5.23 -5.24
CA GLN A 123 12.54 -4.98 -5.51
C GLN A 123 12.73 -4.42 -6.91
N LYS A 124 13.37 -3.24 -7.03
CA LYS A 124 13.85 -2.67 -8.30
C LYS A 124 15.06 -3.46 -8.82
N PRO A 125 15.21 -3.69 -10.15
CA PRO A 125 14.27 -3.30 -11.21
C PRO A 125 13.08 -4.26 -11.30
N PHE A 126 11.88 -3.73 -11.59
CA PHE A 126 10.68 -4.52 -11.81
C PHE A 126 9.92 -4.03 -13.05
N THR A 127 9.06 -4.87 -13.58
CA THR A 127 8.21 -4.52 -14.72
C THR A 127 6.97 -3.74 -14.24
N ILE A 128 6.39 -2.94 -15.12
CA ILE A 128 5.12 -2.26 -14.83
C ILE A 128 4.01 -3.27 -14.54
N ASP A 129 4.00 -4.43 -15.22
CA ASP A 129 3.03 -5.49 -14.93
C ASP A 129 3.19 -6.03 -13.50
N LYS A 130 4.42 -6.16 -12.99
CA LYS A 130 4.66 -6.54 -11.60
C LYS A 130 4.07 -5.51 -10.65
N LEU A 131 4.33 -4.22 -10.88
CA LEU A 131 3.74 -3.15 -10.08
C LEU A 131 2.21 -3.24 -10.07
N ILE A 132 1.59 -3.26 -11.25
CA ILE A 132 0.12 -3.33 -11.37
C ILE A 132 -0.46 -4.57 -10.69
N ASN A 133 0.18 -5.74 -10.88
CA ASN A 133 -0.28 -6.98 -10.25
C ASN A 133 -0.25 -6.90 -8.72
N THR A 134 0.79 -6.28 -8.15
CA THR A 134 0.90 -6.06 -6.70
C THR A 134 -0.18 -5.08 -6.23
N LEU A 135 -0.37 -3.95 -6.91
CA LEU A 135 -1.42 -2.97 -6.57
C LEU A 135 -2.83 -3.60 -6.59
N GLU A 136 -3.09 -4.48 -7.55
CA GLU A 136 -4.38 -5.16 -7.73
C GLU A 136 -4.53 -6.46 -6.93
N ASP A 137 -3.59 -6.79 -6.04
CA ASP A 137 -3.58 -8.02 -5.22
C ASP A 137 -3.60 -9.33 -6.01
N LYS A 138 -3.21 -9.31 -7.27
CA LYS A 138 -3.34 -10.48 -8.15
C LYS A 138 -2.53 -11.68 -7.71
N GLU A 139 -1.38 -11.46 -7.07
CA GLU A 139 -0.54 -12.54 -6.57
C GLU A 139 -1.19 -13.21 -5.36
N ILE A 140 -1.81 -12.43 -4.48
CA ILE A 140 -2.53 -12.93 -3.32
C ILE A 140 -3.74 -13.77 -3.77
N PHE A 141 -4.51 -13.27 -4.73
CA PHE A 141 -5.63 -14.02 -5.30
C PHE A 141 -5.18 -15.33 -5.97
N ALA A 142 -4.04 -15.31 -6.69
CA ALA A 142 -3.50 -16.53 -7.30
C ALA A 142 -3.06 -17.56 -6.23
N GLU A 143 -2.55 -17.11 -5.09
CA GLU A 143 -2.20 -17.99 -3.98
C GLU A 143 -3.44 -18.56 -3.29
N LEU A 144 -4.45 -17.75 -3.02
CA LEU A 144 -5.73 -18.21 -2.50
C LEU A 144 -6.37 -19.28 -3.39
N GLN A 145 -6.29 -19.09 -4.71
CA GLN A 145 -6.79 -20.07 -5.68
C GLN A 145 -6.05 -21.42 -5.60
N LYS A 146 -4.72 -21.38 -5.40
CA LYS A 146 -3.93 -22.61 -5.16
C LYS A 146 -4.35 -23.37 -3.91
N LEU A 147 -4.89 -22.66 -2.92
CA LEU A 147 -5.42 -23.21 -1.68
C LEU A 147 -6.91 -23.63 -1.80
N ASN A 148 -7.43 -23.72 -3.04
CA ASN A 148 -8.82 -24.07 -3.36
C ASN A 148 -9.87 -23.08 -2.82
N VAL A 149 -9.50 -21.82 -2.66
CA VAL A 149 -10.46 -20.74 -2.34
C VAL A 149 -11.15 -20.28 -3.63
N ASP A 150 -12.46 -20.14 -3.57
CA ASP A 150 -13.25 -19.59 -4.68
C ASP A 150 -13.04 -18.08 -4.78
N ILE A 151 -12.19 -17.67 -5.70
CA ILE A 151 -11.81 -16.27 -5.89
C ILE A 151 -12.98 -15.40 -6.37
N ASP A 152 -13.92 -15.97 -7.13
CA ASP A 152 -15.06 -15.20 -7.61
C ASP A 152 -16.01 -14.86 -6.46
N MET A 153 -16.19 -15.77 -5.51
CA MET A 153 -16.90 -15.47 -4.27
C MET A 153 -16.18 -14.44 -3.41
N VAL A 154 -14.84 -14.52 -3.27
CA VAL A 154 -14.07 -13.54 -2.51
C VAL A 154 -14.21 -12.16 -3.13
N LYS A 155 -14.03 -12.03 -4.46
CA LYS A 155 -14.17 -10.76 -5.17
C LYS A 155 -15.59 -10.18 -5.13
N ALA A 156 -16.61 -11.02 -5.09
CA ALA A 156 -18.00 -10.59 -5.06
C ALA A 156 -18.36 -9.76 -3.79
N VAL A 157 -17.66 -9.98 -2.68
CA VAL A 157 -17.85 -9.21 -1.44
C VAL A 157 -16.97 -7.97 -1.36
N ASN A 158 -16.16 -7.70 -2.40
CA ASN A 158 -15.26 -6.55 -2.51
C ASN A 158 -14.41 -6.34 -1.25
N PRO A 159 -13.61 -7.32 -0.83
CA PRO A 159 -12.84 -7.25 0.40
C PRO A 159 -11.73 -6.21 0.32
N THR A 160 -11.37 -5.65 1.47
CA THR A 160 -10.15 -4.84 1.60
C THR A 160 -8.90 -5.71 1.47
N HIS A 161 -7.75 -5.09 1.17
CA HIS A 161 -6.46 -5.79 1.15
C HIS A 161 -6.20 -6.56 2.47
N GLU A 162 -6.45 -5.93 3.62
CA GLU A 162 -6.29 -6.54 4.94
C GLU A 162 -7.17 -7.78 5.12
N GLN A 163 -8.41 -7.74 4.63
CA GLN A 163 -9.32 -8.89 4.68
C GLN A 163 -8.87 -10.04 3.78
N ILE A 164 -8.30 -9.72 2.60
CA ILE A 164 -7.74 -10.74 1.70
C ILE A 164 -6.53 -11.40 2.34
N MET A 165 -5.69 -10.63 3.01
CA MET A 165 -4.52 -11.11 3.70
C MET A 165 -4.88 -12.01 4.90
N ASP A 166 -5.81 -11.57 5.74
CA ASP A 166 -6.32 -12.36 6.85
C ASP A 166 -6.94 -13.69 6.38
N LEU A 167 -7.65 -13.67 5.25
CA LEU A 167 -8.16 -14.88 4.63
C LEU A 167 -7.03 -15.82 4.20
N LEU A 168 -6.00 -15.30 3.54
CA LEU A 168 -4.86 -16.09 3.11
C LEU A 168 -4.13 -16.75 4.28
N GLU A 169 -3.90 -16.01 5.37
CA GLU A 169 -3.29 -16.54 6.59
C GLU A 169 -4.12 -17.69 7.20
N LYS A 170 -5.44 -17.55 7.22
CA LYS A 170 -6.35 -18.55 7.79
C LYS A 170 -6.45 -19.84 6.97
N VAL A 171 -6.31 -19.76 5.65
CA VAL A 171 -6.42 -20.95 4.78
C VAL A 171 -5.09 -21.63 4.52
N ARG A 172 -3.97 -21.04 4.88
CA ARG A 172 -2.66 -21.68 4.81
C ARG A 172 -2.60 -22.84 5.78
N PRO A 173 -2.16 -24.04 5.35
CA PRO A 173 -1.98 -25.15 6.27
C PRO A 173 -0.92 -24.78 7.32
N TYR A 174 -1.23 -25.06 8.59
CA TYR A 174 -0.39 -24.77 9.77
C TYR A 174 1.02 -25.38 9.74
N ASN A 175 1.38 -26.12 8.71
CA ASN A 175 2.63 -26.89 8.60
C ASN A 175 3.77 -26.22 7.85
N THR A 176 3.63 -24.98 7.42
CA THR A 176 4.76 -24.21 6.89
C THR A 176 5.21 -23.22 7.93
N GLN A 177 6.29 -23.52 8.63
CA GLN A 177 6.94 -22.63 9.62
C GLN A 177 7.60 -21.40 8.96
N GLU A 178 7.26 -21.04 7.76
CA GLU A 178 7.69 -19.78 7.17
C GLU A 178 6.58 -18.75 7.34
N PRO A 179 6.87 -17.63 8.01
CA PRO A 179 5.92 -16.53 8.04
C PRO A 179 5.66 -16.09 6.59
N PHE A 180 4.41 -15.80 6.29
CA PHE A 180 4.04 -15.26 5.00
C PHE A 180 4.83 -13.97 4.77
N LYS A 181 5.79 -14.05 3.89
CA LYS A 181 6.58 -12.91 3.46
C LYS A 181 5.90 -12.32 2.24
N LEU A 182 4.94 -11.43 2.47
CA LEU A 182 4.49 -10.49 1.46
C LEU A 182 5.61 -9.48 1.21
N PHE A 183 6.30 -9.69 0.15
CA PHE A 183 7.37 -8.81 -0.28
C PHE A 183 7.21 -8.46 -1.75
#